data_70c206500f9d4c17adbd7266709c7135
#
_entry.id   70c206500f9d4c17adbd7266709c7135
#
_cell.length_a   1.000
_cell.length_b   1.000
_cell.length_c   1.000
_cell.angle_alpha   90.00
_cell.angle_beta   90.00
_cell.angle_gamma   90.00
#
_symmetry.space_group_name_H-M   'P 1'
#
loop_
_entity.id
_entity.type
_entity.pdbx_description
1 polymer ?
#
loop_
_entity_poly.entity_id
_entity_poly.type
_entity_poly.pdbx_seq_one_letter_code
_entity_poly.pdbx_strand_id
1 'polypeptide(L)'
;MGMGTLFNAFSTDIGIDLGTCNTLVYIRGKGIVASEPSVVAVERGTKKVVAVGEEAKRMLWKTPGDIIAIRPLRDGVIADLETTEKMIRYFISKTLQRR
;
A
#
# COMPACT_ATOMS: atom_id res chain seq x y z
N MET A 1 14.00 6.01 4.12
CA MET A 1 14.65 6.64 3.01
C MET A 1 14.67 5.82 1.73
N GLY A 2 15.18 4.62 1.75
CA GLY A 2 15.41 3.86 0.55
C GLY A 2 14.22 3.72 -0.38
N MET A 3 13.06 3.36 0.15
CA MET A 3 11.90 3.15 -0.71
C MET A 3 11.38 4.45 -1.30
N GLY A 4 11.35 5.53 -0.50
CA GLY A 4 10.95 6.83 -1.01
C GLY A 4 11.87 7.30 -2.11
N THR A 5 13.17 7.12 -1.92
CA THR A 5 14.16 7.52 -2.92
C THR A 5 13.99 6.71 -4.20
N LEU A 6 13.73 5.43 -4.06
CA LEU A 6 13.55 4.55 -5.21
C LEU A 6 12.39 5.01 -6.09
N PHE A 7 11.28 5.38 -5.47
CA PHE A 7 10.10 5.78 -6.23
C PHE A 7 10.17 7.21 -6.74
N ASN A 8 11.04 8.02 -6.18
CA ASN A 8 11.28 9.35 -6.72
C ASN A 8 11.89 9.31 -8.11
N ALA A 9 12.48 8.16 -8.50
CA ALA A 9 13.00 8.01 -9.85
C ALA A 9 11.90 8.09 -10.89
N PHE A 10 10.66 7.70 -10.52
CA PHE A 10 9.53 7.75 -11.43
C PHE A 10 8.78 9.07 -11.38
N SER A 11 8.85 9.74 -10.25
CA SER A 11 8.21 11.03 -10.07
C SER A 11 8.98 11.77 -8.97
N THR A 12 9.53 12.89 -9.33
CA THR A 12 10.28 13.69 -8.35
C THR A 12 9.36 14.28 -7.28
N ASP A 13 8.06 14.18 -7.48
CA ASP A 13 7.08 14.80 -6.60
C ASP A 13 6.48 13.86 -5.56
N ILE A 14 6.61 12.56 -5.75
CA ILE A 14 5.97 11.59 -4.88
C ILE A 14 6.99 10.82 -4.06
N GLY A 15 6.74 10.71 -2.77
CA GLY A 15 7.53 9.88 -1.87
C GLY A 15 6.59 8.94 -1.13
N ILE A 16 7.07 7.76 -0.80
CA ILE A 16 6.30 6.79 -0.06
C ILE A 16 7.11 6.29 1.12
N ASP A 17 6.49 6.33 2.29
CA ASP A 17 7.09 5.81 3.52
C ASP A 17 6.34 4.56 3.92
N LEU A 18 6.97 3.41 3.73
CA LEU A 18 6.35 2.11 4.02
C LEU A 18 6.56 1.76 5.49
N GLY A 19 5.48 1.76 6.25
CA GLY A 19 5.52 1.36 7.64
C GLY A 19 4.85 0.02 7.84
N THR A 20 5.13 -0.62 8.97
CA THR A 20 4.53 -1.90 9.31
C THR A 20 3.02 -1.77 9.44
N CYS A 21 2.56 -0.70 10.06
CA CYS A 21 1.13 -0.49 10.29
C CYS A 21 0.48 0.41 9.26
N ASN A 22 1.18 1.45 8.85
CA ASN A 22 0.62 2.45 7.93
C ASN A 22 1.63 2.85 6.88
N THR A 23 1.12 3.15 5.70
CA THR A 23 1.91 3.68 4.60
C THR A 23 1.53 5.13 4.40
N LEU A 24 2.53 6.01 4.32
CA LEU A 24 2.33 7.44 4.10
C LEU A 24 2.77 7.78 2.68
N VAL A 25 1.98 8.63 2.02
CA VAL A 25 2.33 9.12 0.69
C VAL A 25 2.47 10.62 0.75
N TYR A 26 3.57 11.13 0.22
CA TYR A 26 3.90 12.55 0.22
C TYR A 26 3.90 13.10 -1.20
N ILE A 27 3.51 14.34 -1.33
CA ILE A 27 3.74 15.07 -2.58
C ILE A 27 4.55 16.30 -2.24
N ARG A 28 5.62 16.53 -2.99
CA ARG A 28 6.48 17.68 -2.79
C ARG A 28 5.64 18.96 -2.82
N GLY A 29 5.81 19.78 -1.81
CA GLY A 29 5.08 21.03 -1.71
C GLY A 29 3.70 20.92 -1.09
N LYS A 30 3.18 19.69 -0.96
CA LYS A 30 1.88 19.49 -0.35
C LYS A 30 1.94 18.72 0.97
N GLY A 31 3.04 18.01 1.21
CA GLY A 31 3.19 17.22 2.42
C GLY A 31 2.49 15.88 2.30
N ILE A 32 2.00 15.36 3.41
CA ILE A 32 1.35 14.05 3.44
C ILE A 32 -0.03 14.16 2.81
N VAL A 33 -0.27 13.41 1.76
CA VAL A 33 -1.56 13.42 1.04
C VAL A 33 -2.36 12.15 1.28
N ALA A 34 -1.74 11.11 1.81
CA ALA A 34 -2.46 9.88 2.12
C ALA A 34 -1.77 9.17 3.26
N SER A 35 -2.57 8.55 4.11
CA SER A 35 -2.08 7.71 5.20
C SER A 35 -3.05 6.55 5.28
N GLU A 36 -2.59 5.36 4.94
CA GLU A 36 -3.46 4.20 4.89
C GLU A 36 -2.79 3.00 5.54
N PRO A 37 -3.60 2.07 6.06
CA PRO A 37 -3.03 0.86 6.65
C PRO A 37 -2.21 0.07 5.63
N SER A 38 -1.10 -0.48 6.08
CA SER A 38 -0.25 -1.31 5.23
C SER A 38 -0.82 -2.73 5.21
N VAL A 39 -1.98 -2.88 4.58
CA VAL A 39 -2.66 -4.16 4.50
C VAL A 39 -3.28 -4.34 3.12
N VAL A 40 -3.30 -5.58 2.66
CA VAL A 40 -3.84 -5.94 1.36
C VAL A 40 -4.82 -7.08 1.55
N ALA A 41 -5.98 -6.97 0.93
CA ALA A 41 -6.96 -8.05 0.92
C ALA A 41 -6.79 -8.82 -0.39
N VAL A 42 -6.61 -10.13 -0.27
CA VAL A 42 -6.42 -10.98 -1.45
C VAL A 42 -7.42 -12.13 -1.43
N GLU A 43 -7.72 -12.61 -2.62
CA GLU A 43 -8.56 -13.78 -2.79
C GLU A 43 -7.74 -15.02 -2.45
N ARG A 44 -8.30 -15.89 -1.61
CA ARG A 44 -7.55 -17.00 -1.05
C ARG A 44 -6.94 -17.93 -2.10
N GLY A 45 -7.67 -18.36 -3.06
CA GLY A 45 -7.16 -19.34 -4.01
C GLY A 45 -6.16 -18.78 -4.99
N THR A 46 -6.49 -17.66 -5.59
CA THR A 46 -5.70 -17.08 -6.66
C THR A 46 -4.66 -16.08 -6.17
N LYS A 47 -4.80 -15.61 -4.92
CA LYS A 47 -3.97 -14.55 -4.35
C LYS A 47 -4.11 -13.23 -5.11
N LYS A 48 -5.21 -13.08 -5.80
CA LYS A 48 -5.49 -11.85 -6.52
C LYS A 48 -5.80 -10.73 -5.53
N VAL A 49 -5.17 -9.59 -5.72
CA VAL A 49 -5.41 -8.42 -4.86
C VAL A 49 -6.78 -7.84 -5.20
N VAL A 50 -7.64 -7.74 -4.19
CA VAL A 50 -8.99 -7.20 -4.37
C VAL A 50 -9.16 -5.84 -3.71
N ALA A 51 -8.33 -5.50 -2.73
CA ALA A 51 -8.39 -4.21 -2.09
C ALA A 51 -7.07 -3.92 -1.38
N VAL A 52 -6.80 -2.65 -1.13
CA VAL A 52 -5.56 -2.22 -0.49
C VAL A 52 -5.89 -1.11 0.51
N GLY A 53 -5.14 -1.08 1.60
CA GLY A 53 -5.25 0.02 2.55
C GLY A 53 -6.55 0.04 3.32
N GLU A 54 -7.14 1.20 3.43
CA GLU A 54 -8.36 1.38 4.19
C GLU A 54 -9.51 0.52 3.67
N GLU A 55 -9.60 0.39 2.37
CA GLU A 55 -10.64 -0.43 1.77
C GLU A 55 -10.45 -1.90 2.09
N ALA A 56 -9.21 -2.36 2.10
CA ALA A 56 -8.92 -3.73 2.48
C ALA A 56 -9.35 -4.00 3.91
N LYS A 57 -9.05 -3.06 4.80
CA LYS A 57 -9.43 -3.19 6.19
C LYS A 57 -10.94 -3.29 6.35
N ARG A 58 -11.69 -2.47 5.63
CA ARG A 58 -13.15 -2.52 5.68
C ARG A 58 -13.71 -3.81 5.11
N MET A 59 -13.10 -4.28 4.02
CA MET A 59 -13.56 -5.49 3.35
C MET A 59 -13.46 -6.72 4.25
N LEU A 60 -12.44 -6.77 5.10
CA LEU A 60 -12.23 -7.90 5.99
C LEU A 60 -13.37 -8.07 7.00
N TRP A 61 -14.07 -7.00 7.31
CA TRP A 61 -15.21 -7.07 8.21
C TRP A 61 -16.47 -7.56 7.53
N LYS A 62 -16.57 -7.39 6.22
CA LYS A 62 -17.81 -7.66 5.49
C LYS A 62 -17.78 -8.90 4.63
N THR A 63 -16.60 -9.39 4.30
CA THR A 63 -16.47 -10.49 3.35
C THR A 63 -15.63 -11.61 3.93
N PRO A 64 -16.21 -12.41 4.81
CA PRO A 64 -15.47 -13.55 5.39
C PRO A 64 -15.28 -14.64 4.36
N GLY A 65 -14.40 -15.56 4.65
CA GLY A 65 -14.25 -16.76 3.88
C GLY A 65 -13.12 -16.71 2.86
N ASP A 66 -13.43 -16.26 1.68
CA ASP A 66 -12.48 -16.32 0.58
C ASP A 66 -11.46 -15.19 0.54
N ILE A 67 -11.65 -14.20 1.38
CA ILE A 67 -10.76 -13.04 1.42
C ILE A 67 -9.87 -13.11 2.65
N ILE A 68 -8.57 -12.97 2.45
CA ILE A 68 -7.63 -12.96 3.57
C ILE A 68 -6.81 -11.70 3.55
N ALA A 69 -6.32 -11.32 4.74
CA ALA A 69 -5.49 -10.13 4.90
C ALA A 69 -4.02 -10.52 4.82
N ILE A 70 -3.26 -9.75 4.08
CA ILE A 70 -1.81 -9.89 4.06
C ILE A 70 -1.22 -8.56 4.50
N ARG A 71 -0.30 -8.62 5.47
CA ARG A 71 0.47 -7.47 5.89
C ARG A 71 1.85 -7.62 5.29
N PRO A 72 2.13 -6.88 4.21
CA PRO A 72 3.39 -7.10 3.46
C PRO A 72 4.64 -6.78 4.26
N LEU A 73 4.53 -5.91 5.27
CA LEU A 73 5.68 -5.55 6.10
C LEU A 73 5.44 -5.99 7.53
N ARG A 74 6.49 -6.57 8.13
CA ARG A 74 6.48 -6.98 9.53
C ARG A 74 7.74 -6.45 10.17
N ASP A 75 7.59 -5.71 11.27
CA ASP A 75 8.73 -5.16 11.99
C ASP A 75 9.64 -4.34 11.09
N GLY A 76 9.05 -3.61 10.15
CA GLY A 76 9.81 -2.77 9.24
C GLY A 76 10.51 -3.51 8.11
N VAL A 77 10.24 -4.81 7.96
CA VAL A 77 10.89 -5.63 6.95
C VAL A 77 9.84 -6.14 5.96
N ILE A 78 10.19 -6.19 4.68
CA ILE A 78 9.29 -6.71 3.66
C ILE A 78 9.18 -8.22 3.83
N ALA A 79 7.98 -8.69 4.20
CA ALA A 79 7.72 -10.11 4.38
C ALA A 79 7.19 -10.76 3.10
N ASP A 80 6.58 -9.97 2.22
CA ASP A 80 6.02 -10.47 0.96
C ASP A 80 6.29 -9.42 -0.10
N LEU A 81 7.28 -9.69 -0.94
CA LEU A 81 7.73 -8.74 -1.94
C LEU A 81 6.68 -8.47 -3.01
N GLU A 82 6.05 -9.52 -3.51
CA GLU A 82 5.08 -9.37 -4.59
C GLU A 82 3.87 -8.55 -4.14
N THR A 83 3.35 -8.84 -2.96
CA THR A 83 2.21 -8.10 -2.43
C THR A 83 2.59 -6.67 -2.10
N THR A 84 3.81 -6.46 -1.60
CA THR A 84 4.30 -5.12 -1.32
C THR A 84 4.34 -4.28 -2.60
N GLU A 85 4.84 -4.87 -3.69
CA GLU A 85 4.91 -4.17 -4.96
C GLU A 85 3.52 -3.75 -5.44
N LYS A 86 2.56 -4.64 -5.35
CA LYS A 86 1.19 -4.32 -5.76
C LYS A 86 0.57 -3.23 -4.89
N MET A 87 0.87 -3.27 -3.60
CA MET A 87 0.39 -2.25 -2.69
C MET A 87 0.94 -0.87 -3.06
N ILE A 88 2.23 -0.81 -3.34
CA ILE A 88 2.89 0.44 -3.71
C ILE A 88 2.30 1.00 -5.01
N ARG A 89 2.11 0.13 -6.01
CA ARG A 89 1.53 0.55 -7.28
C ARG A 89 0.14 1.12 -7.08
N TYR A 90 -0.64 0.51 -6.21
CA TYR A 90 -1.97 1.01 -5.90
C TYR A 90 -1.92 2.42 -5.33
N PHE A 91 -1.04 2.64 -4.35
CA PHE A 91 -0.95 3.95 -3.71
C PHE A 91 -0.46 5.02 -4.66
N ILE A 92 0.49 4.69 -5.52
CA ILE A 92 0.97 5.64 -6.52
C ILE A 92 -0.14 6.00 -7.48
N SER A 93 -0.85 5.00 -7.99
CA SER A 93 -1.93 5.21 -8.94
C SER A 93 -3.03 6.07 -8.34
N LYS A 94 -3.40 5.78 -7.11
CA LYS A 94 -4.43 6.55 -6.42
C LYS A 94 -4.02 8.00 -6.20
N THR A 95 -2.75 8.21 -5.87
CA THR A 95 -2.23 9.55 -5.66
C THR A 95 -2.22 10.35 -6.94
N LEU A 96 -1.83 9.73 -8.05
CA LEU A 96 -1.82 10.40 -9.34
C LEU A 96 -3.21 10.80 -9.80
N GLN A 97 -4.21 9.97 -9.48
CA GLN A 97 -5.59 10.31 -9.83
C GLN A 97 -6.11 11.52 -9.09
N ARG A 98 -5.57 11.78 -7.91
CA ARG A 98 -6.01 12.91 -7.09
C ARG A 98 -5.33 14.23 -7.45
N ARG A 99 -4.33 14.16 -8.31
CA ARG A 99 -3.64 15.36 -8.76
C ARG A 99 -4.45 16.06 -9.83
#